data_9a33f3431b70ff97b2fd149918c039a6
#
_entry.id   9a33f3431b70ff97b2fd149918c039a6
#
_cell.length_a   1.000
_cell.length_b   1.000
_cell.length_c   1.000
_cell.angle_alpha   90.00
_cell.angle_beta   90.00
_cell.angle_gamma   90.00
#
_symmetry.space_group_name_H-M   'P 1'
#
loop_
_entity.id
_entity.type
_entity.pdbx_description
1 polymer ?
#
loop_
_entity_poly.entity_id
_entity_poly.type
_entity_poly.pdbx_seq_one_letter_code
_entity_poly.pdbx_strand_id
1 'polypeptide(L)'
;MVEQLSPSVRSVPSTPLVEKSVSVYAPASVGNIGPGFDTLGMAVTGMGDTLTGFLEKREGADRITSISGAWTSLPTDPSQNTATIAARYLLDKAGYPDLKLTVSIQKGVPGSGLGSSAASAVGGAMLAQLLLGSPFGDSDLLDAAAQSESSVSGGYFLDNVSASLFGGISVSNSRLREAFRFGGFSGLFLVFLIPRALLKTSESRKAIPPDVPLDRAIGALANSAGLLTAVHLGNPDLFCRMLQDPLIQPYRKKLIPFFDDLEKVSREAGARSFIISGAGSTMMALTDNPQDARSIQETLEKYVQYKQLPVLVRSSTIDSEGARHVATPHL
;
A
#
# COMPACT_ATOMS: atom_id res chain seq x y z
N MET A 1 -17.17 -9.87 -8.33
CA MET A 1 -16.57 -11.20 -8.65
C MET A 1 -15.20 -11.26 -8.01
N VAL A 2 -14.87 -12.38 -7.37
CA VAL A 2 -13.52 -12.65 -6.86
C VAL A 2 -12.71 -13.14 -8.06
N GLU A 3 -11.68 -12.40 -8.46
CA GLU A 3 -10.74 -12.85 -9.48
C GLU A 3 -9.60 -13.60 -8.81
N GLN A 4 -9.50 -14.89 -9.14
CA GLN A 4 -8.34 -15.69 -8.79
C GLN A 4 -7.20 -15.33 -9.74
N LEU A 5 -6.04 -15.02 -9.18
CA LEU A 5 -4.85 -14.68 -9.96
C LEU A 5 -4.46 -15.85 -10.87
N SER A 6 -4.25 -15.57 -12.15
CA SER A 6 -3.84 -16.59 -13.11
C SER A 6 -2.38 -16.97 -12.88
N PRO A 7 -2.08 -18.25 -12.63
CA PRO A 7 -0.73 -18.76 -12.72
C PRO A 7 -0.45 -19.06 -14.20
N SER A 8 0.23 -18.19 -14.92
CA SER A 8 0.85 -18.59 -16.18
C SER A 8 1.88 -17.61 -16.67
N VAL A 9 3.11 -18.08 -16.69
CA VAL A 9 4.16 -17.56 -17.57
C VAL A 9 3.63 -17.65 -19.00
N ARG A 10 3.41 -16.51 -19.66
CA ARG A 10 3.23 -16.50 -21.11
C ARG A 10 4.56 -16.90 -21.72
N SER A 11 4.62 -18.04 -22.38
CA SER A 11 5.83 -18.70 -22.91
C SER A 11 6.41 -18.07 -24.17
N VAL A 12 6.25 -16.77 -24.39
CA VAL A 12 6.89 -16.07 -25.53
C VAL A 12 7.76 -14.97 -24.94
N PRO A 13 9.09 -15.02 -25.10
CA PRO A 13 9.95 -13.91 -24.76
C PRO A 13 9.61 -12.73 -25.68
N SER A 14 8.88 -11.76 -25.14
CA SER A 14 8.74 -10.47 -25.80
C SER A 14 10.11 -9.80 -25.81
N THR A 15 10.46 -9.15 -26.92
CA THR A 15 11.74 -8.43 -27.01
C THR A 15 11.72 -7.27 -26.02
N PRO A 16 12.70 -7.16 -25.10
CA PRO A 16 12.77 -6.06 -24.16
C PRO A 16 12.80 -4.70 -24.86
N LEU A 17 12.12 -3.72 -24.27
CA LEU A 17 12.14 -2.33 -24.74
C LEU A 17 13.45 -1.65 -24.28
N VAL A 18 14.54 -1.88 -25.03
CA VAL A 18 15.83 -1.23 -24.75
C VAL A 18 15.78 0.23 -25.18
N GLU A 19 16.30 1.14 -24.34
CA GLU A 19 16.37 2.59 -24.55
C GLU A 19 15.01 3.31 -24.70
N LYS A 20 13.91 2.61 -24.44
CA LYS A 20 12.57 3.21 -24.39
C LYS A 20 12.17 3.45 -22.95
N SER A 21 11.84 4.69 -22.64
CA SER A 21 11.36 5.07 -21.30
C SER A 21 9.90 4.69 -21.10
N VAL A 22 9.59 4.14 -19.93
CA VAL A 22 8.24 3.79 -19.48
C VAL A 22 8.01 4.39 -18.12
N SER A 23 6.78 4.82 -17.85
CA SER A 23 6.37 5.33 -16.54
C SER A 23 5.25 4.49 -15.94
N VAL A 24 5.35 4.24 -14.64
CA VAL A 24 4.41 3.44 -13.86
C VAL A 24 3.99 4.23 -12.63
N TYR A 25 2.70 4.23 -12.33
CA TYR A 25 2.16 4.66 -11.06
C TYR A 25 1.77 3.45 -10.22
N ALA A 26 2.17 3.45 -8.94
CA ALA A 26 1.79 2.47 -7.94
C ALA A 26 1.12 3.18 -6.76
N PRO A 27 -0.17 2.91 -6.45
CA PRO A 27 -0.89 3.61 -5.40
C PRO A 27 -0.39 3.25 -4.00
N ALA A 28 -0.58 4.18 -3.06
CA ALA A 28 -0.49 3.92 -1.64
C ALA A 28 -1.51 2.87 -1.22
N SER A 29 -1.26 2.22 -0.09
CA SER A 29 -2.14 1.17 0.43
C SER A 29 -2.28 1.22 1.94
N VAL A 30 -3.46 0.82 2.42
CA VAL A 30 -3.77 0.56 3.83
C VAL A 30 -3.68 -0.93 4.06
N GLY A 31 -2.63 -1.40 4.70
CA GLY A 31 -2.53 -2.78 5.17
C GLY A 31 -3.39 -3.01 6.41
N ASN A 32 -3.67 -4.26 6.72
CA ASN A 32 -4.51 -4.72 7.81
C ASN A 32 -6.01 -4.39 7.67
N ILE A 33 -6.38 -3.23 7.16
CA ILE A 33 -7.76 -2.69 7.13
C ILE A 33 -8.51 -2.99 8.43
N GLY A 34 -8.03 -2.45 9.55
CA GLY A 34 -8.58 -2.72 10.87
C GLY A 34 -8.38 -4.18 11.31
N PRO A 35 -9.45 -5.02 11.33
CA PRO A 35 -9.39 -6.36 11.91
C PRO A 35 -8.63 -7.40 11.06
N GLY A 36 -8.30 -7.09 9.80
CA GLY A 36 -7.65 -8.01 8.86
C GLY A 36 -6.12 -8.03 8.96
N PHE A 37 -5.58 -8.13 10.16
CA PHE A 37 -4.15 -8.10 10.45
C PHE A 37 -3.34 -9.07 9.57
N ASP A 38 -2.33 -8.53 8.83
CA ASP A 38 -1.45 -9.23 7.89
C ASP A 38 -2.20 -9.98 6.76
N THR A 39 -3.49 -9.69 6.55
CA THR A 39 -4.32 -10.39 5.53
C THR A 39 -5.08 -9.48 4.60
N LEU A 40 -5.59 -8.33 5.07
CA LEU A 40 -6.41 -7.43 4.27
C LEU A 40 -5.62 -6.19 3.86
N GLY A 41 -5.74 -5.82 2.58
CA GLY A 41 -5.16 -4.61 2.03
C GLY A 41 -6.16 -3.81 1.19
N MET A 42 -6.00 -2.48 1.14
CA MET A 42 -6.83 -1.57 0.34
C MET A 42 -5.96 -0.52 -0.34
N ALA A 43 -6.04 -0.41 -1.66
CA ALA A 43 -5.39 0.67 -2.41
C ALA A 43 -6.18 1.98 -2.28
N VAL A 44 -5.49 3.11 -2.29
CA VAL A 44 -6.10 4.42 -2.09
C VAL A 44 -5.67 5.43 -3.15
N THR A 45 -6.60 6.32 -3.54
CA THR A 45 -6.38 7.33 -4.58
C THR A 45 -5.56 8.53 -4.08
N GLY A 46 -4.97 9.28 -5.03
CA GLY A 46 -4.34 10.58 -4.76
C GLY A 46 -3.00 10.53 -4.03
N MET A 47 -2.53 9.36 -3.69
CA MET A 47 -1.23 9.09 -3.08
C MET A 47 -0.62 7.84 -3.71
N GLY A 48 0.63 7.90 -4.13
CA GLY A 48 1.32 6.78 -4.77
C GLY A 48 2.66 7.21 -5.36
N ASP A 49 3.48 6.25 -5.70
CA ASP A 49 4.79 6.50 -6.29
C ASP A 49 4.72 6.44 -7.82
N THR A 50 5.46 7.31 -8.49
CA THR A 50 5.65 7.23 -9.94
C THR A 50 7.10 6.88 -10.23
N LEU A 51 7.30 5.82 -10.99
CA LEU A 51 8.62 5.37 -11.42
C LEU A 51 8.74 5.55 -12.93
N THR A 52 9.81 6.18 -13.38
CA THR A 52 10.13 6.32 -14.80
C THR A 52 11.51 5.73 -15.06
N GLY A 53 11.60 4.80 -16.01
CA GLY A 53 12.86 4.13 -16.28
C GLY A 53 12.93 3.46 -17.64
N PHE A 54 14.13 2.99 -17.96
CA PHE A 54 14.43 2.27 -19.20
C PHE A 54 15.52 1.21 -18.95
N LEU A 55 15.63 0.26 -19.88
CA LEU A 55 16.69 -0.75 -19.89
C LEU A 55 17.78 -0.33 -20.85
N GLU A 56 19.02 -0.58 -20.48
CA GLU A 56 20.22 -0.32 -21.30
C GLU A 56 21.24 -1.47 -21.18
N LYS A 57 22.01 -1.67 -22.25
CA LYS A 57 23.18 -2.56 -22.22
C LYS A 57 24.38 -1.78 -21.73
N ARG A 58 24.82 -2.03 -20.53
CA ARG A 58 26.05 -1.45 -19.95
C ARG A 58 26.63 -2.34 -18.87
N GLU A 59 27.85 -2.11 -18.52
CA GLU A 59 28.48 -2.73 -17.34
C GLU A 59 28.04 -2.07 -16.04
N GLY A 60 28.23 -2.77 -14.94
CA GLY A 60 27.92 -2.30 -13.59
C GLY A 60 26.52 -2.67 -13.08
N ALA A 61 26.05 -1.97 -12.07
CA ALA A 61 24.77 -2.20 -11.40
C ALA A 61 23.64 -1.34 -12.00
N ASP A 62 22.38 -1.63 -11.66
CA ASP A 62 21.25 -0.74 -11.90
C ASP A 62 21.53 0.67 -11.34
N ARG A 63 20.79 1.67 -11.80
CA ARG A 63 21.01 3.06 -11.38
C ARG A 63 19.71 3.73 -10.99
N ILE A 64 19.69 4.37 -9.82
CA ILE A 64 18.66 5.33 -9.44
C ILE A 64 19.21 6.73 -9.76
N THR A 65 18.58 7.41 -10.71
CA THR A 65 19.02 8.74 -11.16
C THR A 65 18.57 9.86 -10.21
N SER A 66 17.37 9.69 -9.64
CA SER A 66 16.82 10.65 -8.68
C SER A 66 15.74 10.01 -7.82
N ILE A 67 15.62 10.53 -6.58
CA ILE A 67 14.46 10.29 -5.71
C ILE A 67 13.93 11.66 -5.31
N SER A 68 12.66 11.93 -5.63
CA SER A 68 12.00 13.21 -5.36
C SER A 68 10.67 13.03 -4.63
N GLY A 69 10.02 14.11 -4.20
CA GLY A 69 8.69 14.09 -3.60
C GLY A 69 8.69 14.01 -2.07
N ALA A 70 7.75 13.25 -1.49
CA ALA A 70 7.47 13.24 -0.06
C ALA A 70 8.64 12.74 0.81
N TRP A 71 9.44 11.81 0.27
CA TRP A 71 10.59 11.20 0.95
C TRP A 71 11.80 11.14 0.02
N THR A 72 12.81 11.93 0.32
CA THR A 72 14.04 11.99 -0.48
C THR A 72 15.24 11.32 0.18
N SER A 73 15.17 11.06 1.49
CA SER A 73 16.24 10.42 2.27
C SER A 73 16.15 8.88 2.21
N LEU A 74 15.88 8.33 1.02
CA LEU A 74 15.84 6.88 0.78
C LEU A 74 17.16 6.41 0.15
N PRO A 75 17.50 5.11 0.30
CA PRO A 75 18.70 4.57 -0.33
C PRO A 75 18.70 4.79 -1.85
N THR A 76 19.77 5.39 -2.35
CA THR A 76 20.04 5.52 -3.78
C THR A 76 20.88 4.35 -4.31
N ASP A 77 21.39 3.49 -3.42
CA ASP A 77 21.98 2.20 -3.76
C ASP A 77 20.87 1.26 -4.27
N PRO A 78 20.94 0.80 -5.52
CA PRO A 78 19.93 -0.07 -6.10
C PRO A 78 19.73 -1.40 -5.34
N SER A 79 20.76 -1.88 -4.66
CA SER A 79 20.70 -3.12 -3.87
C SER A 79 19.94 -2.97 -2.54
N GLN A 80 19.63 -1.73 -2.14
CA GLN A 80 18.95 -1.39 -0.89
C GLN A 80 17.59 -0.71 -1.11
N ASN A 81 17.19 -0.53 -2.36
CA ASN A 81 15.92 0.14 -2.70
C ASN A 81 14.90 -0.87 -3.23
N THR A 82 13.73 -0.92 -2.62
CA THR A 82 12.70 -1.90 -2.95
C THR A 82 12.24 -1.86 -4.41
N ALA A 83 12.23 -0.70 -5.05
CA ALA A 83 11.87 -0.58 -6.46
C ALA A 83 12.85 -1.33 -7.36
N THR A 84 14.15 -1.11 -7.16
CA THR A 84 15.19 -1.74 -7.99
C THR A 84 15.40 -3.22 -7.66
N ILE A 85 15.25 -3.62 -6.40
CA ILE A 85 15.31 -5.04 -6.00
C ILE A 85 14.18 -5.83 -6.67
N ALA A 86 12.94 -5.34 -6.64
CA ALA A 86 11.81 -6.00 -7.30
C ALA A 86 11.97 -6.07 -8.82
N ALA A 87 12.41 -4.98 -9.44
CA ALA A 87 12.68 -4.95 -10.88
C ALA A 87 13.81 -5.93 -11.27
N ARG A 88 14.91 -5.95 -10.52
CA ARG A 88 16.03 -6.85 -10.75
C ARG A 88 15.63 -8.32 -10.65
N TYR A 89 14.82 -8.66 -9.65
CA TYR A 89 14.27 -10.02 -9.51
C TYR A 89 13.59 -10.51 -10.79
N LEU A 90 12.77 -9.68 -11.43
CA LEU A 90 12.07 -10.04 -12.67
C LEU A 90 12.99 -10.05 -13.90
N LEU A 91 13.96 -9.13 -13.99
CA LEU A 91 14.95 -9.12 -15.06
C LEU A 91 15.80 -10.41 -15.04
N ASP A 92 16.23 -10.82 -13.85
CA ASP A 92 17.03 -12.05 -13.69
C ASP A 92 16.17 -13.29 -13.97
N LYS A 93 14.92 -13.31 -13.50
CA LYS A 93 13.96 -14.40 -13.78
C LYS A 93 13.64 -14.52 -15.27
N ALA A 94 13.64 -13.41 -16.01
CA ALA A 94 13.45 -13.40 -17.46
C ALA A 94 14.71 -13.79 -18.26
N GLY A 95 15.86 -13.98 -17.60
CA GLY A 95 17.11 -14.33 -18.25
C GLY A 95 17.87 -13.16 -18.86
N TYR A 96 17.66 -11.94 -18.35
CA TYR A 96 18.33 -10.71 -18.81
C TYR A 96 19.24 -10.08 -17.73
N PRO A 97 20.23 -10.81 -17.16
CA PRO A 97 21.10 -10.26 -16.11
C PRO A 97 22.02 -9.12 -16.63
N ASP A 98 22.28 -9.10 -17.94
CA ASP A 98 23.13 -8.10 -18.58
C ASP A 98 22.41 -6.77 -18.87
N LEU A 99 21.09 -6.77 -18.92
CA LEU A 99 20.32 -5.52 -19.02
C LEU A 99 20.30 -4.81 -17.68
N LYS A 100 20.59 -3.53 -17.69
CA LYS A 100 20.60 -2.66 -16.50
C LYS A 100 19.44 -1.69 -16.54
N LEU A 101 18.79 -1.55 -15.39
CA LEU A 101 17.71 -0.60 -15.18
C LEU A 101 18.30 0.76 -14.79
N THR A 102 17.87 1.79 -15.49
CA THR A 102 18.05 3.18 -15.05
C THR A 102 16.67 3.75 -14.73
N VAL A 103 16.47 4.23 -13.48
CA VAL A 103 15.15 4.64 -12.97
C VAL A 103 15.22 5.92 -12.16
N SER A 104 14.19 6.76 -12.30
CA SER A 104 13.87 7.87 -11.39
C SER A 104 12.59 7.53 -10.60
N ILE A 105 12.54 7.94 -9.33
CA ILE A 105 11.45 7.61 -8.40
C ILE A 105 10.88 8.91 -7.85
N GLN A 106 9.59 9.16 -8.11
CA GLN A 106 8.85 10.24 -7.49
C GLN A 106 7.97 9.67 -6.38
N LYS A 107 8.33 9.93 -5.14
CA LYS A 107 7.62 9.47 -3.94
C LYS A 107 6.39 10.34 -3.68
N GLY A 108 5.21 9.77 -3.88
CA GLY A 108 3.94 10.45 -3.60
C GLY A 108 3.20 9.92 -2.35
N VAL A 109 3.77 8.93 -1.65
CA VAL A 109 3.20 8.39 -0.41
C VAL A 109 3.74 9.20 0.78
N PRO A 110 2.89 9.95 1.51
CA PRO A 110 3.34 11.01 2.42
C PRO A 110 3.72 10.59 3.84
N GLY A 111 3.59 9.31 4.22
CA GLY A 111 3.85 8.92 5.61
C GLY A 111 3.94 7.44 5.90
N SER A 112 4.24 7.10 7.17
CA SER A 112 4.24 5.73 7.67
C SER A 112 2.83 5.14 7.74
N GLY A 113 2.69 3.86 7.45
CA GLY A 113 1.41 3.16 7.51
C GLY A 113 0.58 3.26 6.22
N LEU A 114 1.15 3.81 5.14
CA LEU A 114 0.50 3.94 3.83
C LEU A 114 1.18 3.09 2.74
N GLY A 115 1.91 2.05 3.11
CA GLY A 115 2.53 1.13 2.16
C GLY A 115 3.57 1.77 1.24
N SER A 116 4.33 2.79 1.73
CA SER A 116 5.29 3.54 0.88
C SER A 116 6.36 2.65 0.26
N SER A 117 6.87 1.68 0.99
CA SER A 117 7.86 0.72 0.50
C SER A 117 7.22 -0.26 -0.50
N ALA A 118 6.01 -0.75 -0.19
CA ALA A 118 5.24 -1.63 -1.07
C ALA A 118 4.89 -0.93 -2.41
N ALA A 119 4.49 0.35 -2.40
CA ALA A 119 4.27 1.11 -3.62
C ALA A 119 5.53 1.19 -4.50
N SER A 120 6.70 1.43 -3.88
CA SER A 120 7.98 1.40 -4.62
C SER A 120 8.30 0.01 -5.18
N ALA A 121 8.14 -1.05 -4.39
CA ALA A 121 8.40 -2.43 -4.81
C ALA A 121 7.48 -2.84 -5.98
N VAL A 122 6.19 -2.56 -5.84
CA VAL A 122 5.19 -2.82 -6.89
C VAL A 122 5.46 -2.00 -8.15
N GLY A 123 5.79 -0.71 -7.97
CA GLY A 123 6.18 0.15 -9.09
C GLY A 123 7.40 -0.39 -9.85
N GLY A 124 8.40 -0.89 -9.12
CA GLY A 124 9.59 -1.52 -9.73
C GLY A 124 9.26 -2.83 -10.47
N ALA A 125 8.46 -3.71 -9.88
CA ALA A 125 8.01 -4.94 -10.53
C ALA A 125 7.20 -4.64 -11.80
N MET A 126 6.24 -3.70 -11.74
CA MET A 126 5.43 -3.31 -12.89
C MET A 126 6.26 -2.62 -13.97
N LEU A 127 7.26 -1.80 -13.59
CA LEU A 127 8.17 -1.17 -14.53
C LEU A 127 8.97 -2.22 -15.32
N ALA A 128 9.55 -3.21 -14.63
CA ALA A 128 10.26 -4.32 -15.28
C ALA A 128 9.32 -5.14 -16.17
N GLN A 129 8.10 -5.43 -15.71
CA GLN A 129 7.06 -6.12 -16.48
C GLN A 129 6.82 -5.45 -17.84
N LEU A 130 6.59 -4.13 -17.84
CA LEU A 130 6.32 -3.38 -19.07
C LEU A 130 7.56 -3.29 -19.97
N LEU A 131 8.73 -3.04 -19.39
CA LEU A 131 10.00 -2.96 -20.14
C LEU A 131 10.39 -4.31 -20.79
N LEU A 132 9.95 -5.42 -20.20
CA LEU A 132 10.13 -6.78 -20.75
C LEU A 132 9.00 -7.19 -21.72
N GLY A 133 8.01 -6.32 -21.98
CA GLY A 133 6.89 -6.62 -22.85
C GLY A 133 5.83 -7.53 -22.21
N SER A 134 5.72 -7.49 -20.89
CA SER A 134 4.68 -8.16 -20.09
C SER A 134 4.70 -9.69 -20.11
N PRO A 135 5.86 -10.34 -19.84
CA PRO A 135 5.95 -11.81 -19.90
C PRO A 135 5.40 -12.53 -18.66
N PHE A 136 5.22 -11.82 -17.53
CA PHE A 136 4.90 -12.40 -16.23
C PHE A 136 3.40 -12.35 -15.91
N GLY A 137 2.94 -13.31 -15.12
CA GLY A 137 1.62 -13.26 -14.49
C GLY A 137 1.63 -12.49 -13.18
N ASP A 138 0.43 -12.26 -12.65
CA ASP A 138 0.23 -11.50 -11.42
C ASP A 138 0.96 -12.10 -10.21
N SER A 139 1.04 -13.43 -10.13
CA SER A 139 1.77 -14.14 -9.07
C SER A 139 3.27 -13.84 -9.07
N ASP A 140 3.88 -13.67 -10.26
CA ASP A 140 5.28 -13.33 -10.40
C ASP A 140 5.56 -11.90 -9.94
N LEU A 141 4.67 -10.96 -10.29
CA LEU A 141 4.75 -9.56 -9.87
C LEU A 141 4.57 -9.43 -8.36
N LEU A 142 3.60 -10.15 -7.81
CA LEU A 142 3.35 -10.20 -6.37
C LEU A 142 4.56 -10.74 -5.61
N ASP A 143 5.14 -11.85 -6.09
CA ASP A 143 6.31 -12.46 -5.45
C ASP A 143 7.54 -11.55 -5.55
N ALA A 144 7.80 -10.93 -6.69
CA ALA A 144 8.92 -9.99 -6.87
C ALA A 144 8.84 -8.82 -5.88
N ALA A 145 7.66 -8.20 -5.77
CA ALA A 145 7.44 -7.09 -4.86
C ALA A 145 7.52 -7.52 -3.39
N ALA A 146 6.96 -8.68 -3.03
CA ALA A 146 7.00 -9.21 -1.66
C ALA A 146 8.40 -9.66 -1.23
N GLN A 147 9.19 -10.25 -2.12
CA GLN A 147 10.60 -10.59 -1.86
C GLN A 147 11.43 -9.32 -1.60
N SER A 148 11.18 -8.28 -2.39
CA SER A 148 11.81 -6.99 -2.20
C SER A 148 11.46 -6.38 -0.83
N GLU A 149 10.20 -6.36 -0.46
CA GLU A 149 9.75 -5.90 0.87
C GLU A 149 10.40 -6.71 2.00
N SER A 150 10.46 -8.02 1.86
CA SER A 150 11.06 -8.91 2.84
C SER A 150 12.54 -8.59 3.11
N SER A 151 13.28 -8.20 2.10
CA SER A 151 14.71 -7.84 2.23
C SER A 151 14.95 -6.60 3.10
N VAL A 152 13.95 -5.73 3.23
CA VAL A 152 14.03 -4.46 3.97
C VAL A 152 13.26 -4.54 5.30
N SER A 153 12.08 -5.16 5.33
CA SER A 153 11.20 -5.21 6.49
C SER A 153 11.39 -6.43 7.38
N GLY A 154 12.10 -7.45 6.91
CA GLY A 154 12.38 -8.69 7.64
C GLY A 154 11.20 -9.67 7.71
N GLY A 155 10.17 -9.50 6.88
CA GLY A 155 9.03 -10.41 6.83
C GLY A 155 8.33 -10.40 5.47
N TYR A 156 7.79 -11.54 5.07
CA TYR A 156 7.05 -11.68 3.81
C TYR A 156 5.57 -11.36 4.04
N PHE A 157 5.19 -10.10 3.79
CA PHE A 157 3.83 -9.59 3.98
C PHE A 157 3.24 -9.15 2.64
N LEU A 158 2.01 -9.54 2.38
CA LEU A 158 1.35 -9.35 1.10
C LEU A 158 0.23 -8.30 1.11
N ASP A 159 -0.27 -7.91 2.27
CA ASP A 159 -1.44 -7.03 2.42
C ASP A 159 -1.28 -5.68 1.69
N ASN A 160 -0.17 -4.97 1.91
CA ASN A 160 0.12 -3.72 1.21
C ASN A 160 0.51 -3.95 -0.25
N VAL A 161 1.32 -4.97 -0.54
CA VAL A 161 1.80 -5.29 -1.88
C VAL A 161 0.65 -5.66 -2.81
N SER A 162 -0.22 -6.58 -2.37
CA SER A 162 -1.37 -7.02 -3.17
C SER A 162 -2.35 -5.89 -3.46
N ALA A 163 -2.63 -5.05 -2.46
CA ALA A 163 -3.51 -3.91 -2.66
C ALA A 163 -2.93 -2.90 -3.65
N SER A 164 -1.65 -2.52 -3.50
CA SER A 164 -0.99 -1.59 -4.43
C SER A 164 -0.91 -2.15 -5.85
N LEU A 165 -0.68 -3.46 -5.99
CA LEU A 165 -0.57 -4.11 -7.30
C LEU A 165 -1.91 -4.21 -8.02
N PHE A 166 -2.94 -4.73 -7.34
CA PHE A 166 -4.21 -5.08 -7.98
C PHE A 166 -5.27 -3.99 -7.88
N GLY A 167 -5.11 -3.03 -6.98
CA GLY A 167 -6.16 -2.07 -6.65
C GLY A 167 -7.32 -2.69 -5.88
N GLY A 168 -8.24 -1.84 -5.43
CA GLY A 168 -9.39 -2.25 -4.66
C GLY A 168 -9.02 -2.74 -3.26
N ILE A 169 -9.79 -3.73 -2.80
CA ILE A 169 -9.55 -4.46 -1.56
C ILE A 169 -9.02 -5.84 -1.92
N SER A 170 -7.95 -6.26 -1.25
CA SER A 170 -7.32 -7.56 -1.44
C SER A 170 -7.31 -8.37 -0.15
N VAL A 171 -7.37 -9.69 -0.31
CA VAL A 171 -7.10 -10.67 0.75
C VAL A 171 -5.83 -11.40 0.39
N SER A 172 -4.94 -11.56 1.32
CA SER A 172 -3.67 -12.26 1.11
C SER A 172 -3.42 -13.33 2.15
N ASN A 173 -2.72 -14.38 1.72
CA ASN A 173 -2.21 -15.43 2.58
C ASN A 173 -0.71 -15.56 2.35
N SER A 174 0.08 -14.95 3.22
CA SER A 174 1.54 -14.94 3.10
C SER A 174 2.17 -16.33 3.22
N ARG A 175 1.51 -17.30 3.89
CA ARG A 175 2.00 -18.67 3.99
C ARG A 175 1.86 -19.46 2.69
N LEU A 176 0.77 -19.21 1.96
CA LEU A 176 0.51 -19.81 0.64
C LEU A 176 1.13 -19.00 -0.49
N ARG A 177 1.61 -17.78 -0.21
CA ARG A 177 2.09 -16.79 -1.18
C ARG A 177 1.02 -16.43 -2.22
N GLU A 178 -0.22 -16.31 -1.77
CA GLU A 178 -1.38 -16.02 -2.61
C GLU A 178 -2.08 -14.75 -2.16
N ALA A 179 -2.66 -14.05 -3.12
CA ALA A 179 -3.56 -12.96 -2.85
C ALA A 179 -4.75 -12.98 -3.82
N PHE A 180 -5.87 -12.46 -3.36
CA PHE A 180 -7.13 -12.42 -4.10
C PHE A 180 -7.64 -10.99 -4.12
N ARG A 181 -8.02 -10.49 -5.30
CA ARG A 181 -8.65 -9.21 -5.45
C ARG A 181 -10.15 -9.34 -5.25
N PHE A 182 -10.70 -8.56 -4.33
CA PHE A 182 -12.16 -8.42 -4.16
C PHE A 182 -12.73 -7.24 -4.94
N GLY A 183 -11.86 -6.44 -5.57
CA GLY A 183 -12.26 -5.20 -6.22
C GLY A 183 -12.51 -4.08 -5.21
N GLY A 184 -13.08 -3.00 -5.69
CA GLY A 184 -13.50 -1.86 -4.89
C GLY A 184 -15.00 -1.64 -5.03
N PHE A 185 -15.57 -0.80 -4.19
CA PHE A 185 -16.93 -0.30 -4.34
C PHE A 185 -16.97 1.19 -4.02
N SER A 186 -17.95 1.88 -4.59
CA SER A 186 -18.14 3.32 -4.38
C SER A 186 -18.87 3.61 -3.07
N GLY A 187 -18.82 4.85 -2.62
CA GLY A 187 -19.55 5.30 -1.44
C GLY A 187 -18.79 5.18 -0.13
N LEU A 188 -17.48 4.89 -0.17
CA LEU A 188 -16.58 5.05 0.98
C LEU A 188 -15.68 6.27 0.78
N PHE A 189 -15.64 7.10 1.80
CA PHE A 189 -14.81 8.30 1.88
C PHE A 189 -13.83 8.17 3.03
N LEU A 190 -12.56 8.40 2.74
CA LEU A 190 -11.44 8.21 3.64
C LEU A 190 -10.83 9.56 3.98
N VAL A 191 -10.58 9.82 5.25
CA VAL A 191 -9.82 10.99 5.71
C VAL A 191 -8.63 10.50 6.51
N PHE A 192 -7.45 10.69 5.96
CA PHE A 192 -6.19 10.29 6.59
C PHE A 192 -5.63 11.41 7.47
N LEU A 193 -5.12 11.00 8.62
CA LEU A 193 -4.33 11.82 9.52
C LEU A 193 -2.92 11.23 9.55
N ILE A 194 -1.97 11.95 8.96
CA ILE A 194 -0.63 11.47 8.66
C ILE A 194 0.37 12.23 9.54
N PRO A 195 0.81 11.66 10.68
CA PRO A 195 1.83 12.27 11.51
C PRO A 195 3.18 12.37 10.77
N ARG A 196 3.92 13.44 10.99
CA ARG A 196 5.27 13.59 10.43
C ARG A 196 6.30 12.66 11.10
N ALA A 197 5.95 12.12 12.28
CA ALA A 197 6.80 11.16 12.98
C ALA A 197 6.75 9.78 12.27
N LEU A 198 7.92 9.23 12.01
CA LEU A 198 8.05 7.88 11.44
C LEU A 198 7.92 6.85 12.57
N LEU A 199 7.01 5.91 12.38
CA LEU A 199 6.93 4.69 13.19
C LEU A 199 7.37 3.50 12.32
N LYS A 200 8.44 2.83 12.74
CA LYS A 200 8.93 1.64 12.02
C LYS A 200 7.97 0.46 12.22
N THR A 201 7.71 -0.29 11.15
CA THR A 201 6.86 -1.49 11.19
C THR A 201 7.33 -2.48 12.24
N SER A 202 8.65 -2.65 12.40
CA SER A 202 9.24 -3.55 13.41
C SER A 202 8.95 -3.10 14.84
N GLU A 203 8.91 -1.80 15.11
CA GLU A 203 8.56 -1.25 16.44
C GLU A 203 7.08 -1.44 16.75
N SER A 204 6.22 -1.17 15.75
CA SER A 204 4.78 -1.40 15.85
C SER A 204 4.44 -2.87 16.08
N ARG A 205 5.20 -3.79 15.47
CA ARG A 205 5.03 -5.23 15.67
C ARG A 205 5.44 -5.69 17.07
N LYS A 206 6.52 -5.14 17.62
CA LYS A 206 6.98 -5.44 18.99
C LYS A 206 5.99 -5.05 20.09
N ALA A 207 5.09 -4.12 19.82
CA ALA A 207 4.05 -3.71 20.78
C ALA A 207 2.93 -4.75 20.93
N ILE A 208 2.83 -5.73 20.02
CA ILE A 208 1.82 -6.78 20.05
C ILE A 208 2.36 -7.92 20.93
N PRO A 209 1.61 -8.37 21.95
CA PRO A 209 2.03 -9.52 22.75
C PRO A 209 2.03 -10.81 21.93
N PRO A 210 2.84 -11.83 22.31
CA PRO A 210 2.88 -13.12 21.61
C PRO A 210 1.55 -13.88 21.70
N ASP A 211 0.82 -13.67 22.80
CA ASP A 211 -0.48 -14.29 23.06
C ASP A 211 -1.56 -13.23 23.13
N VAL A 212 -2.69 -13.51 22.52
CA VAL A 212 -3.84 -12.58 22.49
C VAL A 212 -5.10 -13.27 23.03
N PRO A 213 -6.03 -12.53 23.67
CA PRO A 213 -7.29 -13.10 24.15
C PRO A 213 -8.11 -13.70 23.01
N LEU A 214 -8.60 -14.93 23.20
CA LEU A 214 -9.35 -15.68 22.18
C LEU A 214 -10.62 -14.95 21.73
N ASP A 215 -11.34 -14.32 22.66
CA ASP A 215 -12.54 -13.53 22.38
C ASP A 215 -12.24 -12.37 21.42
N ARG A 216 -11.10 -11.69 21.57
CA ARG A 216 -10.65 -10.64 20.64
C ARG A 216 -10.28 -11.19 19.28
N ALA A 217 -9.63 -12.35 19.22
CA ALA A 217 -9.32 -13.02 17.96
C ALA A 217 -10.60 -13.42 17.21
N ILE A 218 -11.60 -13.97 17.93
CA ILE A 218 -12.92 -14.27 17.36
C ILE A 218 -13.61 -13.00 16.85
N GLY A 219 -13.56 -11.90 17.61
CA GLY A 219 -14.10 -10.60 17.18
C GLY A 219 -13.44 -10.07 15.91
N ALA A 220 -12.11 -10.15 15.82
CA ALA A 220 -11.38 -9.73 14.62
C ALA A 220 -11.71 -10.60 13.41
N LEU A 221 -11.82 -11.93 13.59
CA LEU A 221 -12.22 -12.85 12.53
C LEU A 221 -13.64 -12.56 12.02
N ALA A 222 -14.60 -12.35 12.92
CA ALA A 222 -15.98 -12.02 12.57
C ALA A 222 -16.05 -10.68 11.82
N ASN A 223 -15.34 -9.67 12.29
CA ASN A 223 -15.29 -8.36 11.64
C ASN A 223 -14.61 -8.44 10.25
N SER A 224 -13.53 -9.21 10.10
CA SER A 224 -12.87 -9.41 8.80
C SER A 224 -13.80 -10.10 7.80
N ALA A 225 -14.51 -11.15 8.22
CA ALA A 225 -15.52 -11.81 7.39
C ALA A 225 -16.67 -10.85 7.02
N GLY A 226 -17.10 -10.02 7.97
CA GLY A 226 -18.11 -8.97 7.75
C GLY A 226 -17.67 -7.90 6.76
N LEU A 227 -16.38 -7.48 6.79
CA LEU A 227 -15.82 -6.55 5.80
C LEU A 227 -15.88 -7.13 4.38
N LEU A 228 -15.47 -8.38 4.19
CA LEU A 228 -15.52 -9.04 2.88
C LEU A 228 -16.97 -9.23 2.40
N THR A 229 -17.89 -9.53 3.32
CA THR A 229 -19.32 -9.57 3.03
C THR A 229 -19.82 -8.20 2.57
N ALA A 230 -19.41 -7.12 3.24
CA ALA A 230 -19.78 -5.75 2.86
C ALA A 230 -19.28 -5.38 1.47
N VAL A 231 -18.04 -5.76 1.11
CA VAL A 231 -17.48 -5.57 -0.22
C VAL A 231 -18.29 -6.35 -1.26
N HIS A 232 -18.59 -7.62 -1.00
CA HIS A 232 -19.38 -8.46 -1.89
C HIS A 232 -20.78 -7.91 -2.17
N LEU A 233 -21.42 -7.35 -1.12
CA LEU A 233 -22.77 -6.76 -1.21
C LEU A 233 -22.76 -5.31 -1.72
N GLY A 234 -21.59 -4.68 -1.90
CA GLY A 234 -21.49 -3.26 -2.21
C GLY A 234 -22.12 -2.37 -1.12
N ASN A 235 -21.98 -2.75 0.15
CA ASN A 235 -22.65 -2.10 1.30
C ASN A 235 -21.64 -1.30 2.15
N PRO A 236 -21.49 0.02 1.92
CA PRO A 236 -20.54 0.86 2.67
C PRO A 236 -20.93 1.04 4.15
N ASP A 237 -22.23 1.04 4.49
CA ASP A 237 -22.66 1.08 5.89
C ASP A 237 -22.17 -0.14 6.68
N LEU A 238 -22.38 -1.34 6.14
CA LEU A 238 -21.88 -2.57 6.75
C LEU A 238 -20.35 -2.56 6.87
N PHE A 239 -19.65 -2.07 5.83
CA PHE A 239 -18.20 -1.96 5.85
C PHE A 239 -17.73 -1.08 7.02
N CYS A 240 -18.31 0.11 7.18
CA CYS A 240 -17.97 1.00 8.29
C CYS A 240 -18.25 0.35 9.65
N ARG A 241 -19.35 -0.37 9.83
CA ARG A 241 -19.67 -1.05 11.10
C ARG A 241 -18.69 -2.17 11.43
N MET A 242 -18.23 -2.92 10.44
CA MET A 242 -17.28 -4.04 10.62
C MET A 242 -15.84 -3.58 10.74
N LEU A 243 -15.52 -2.32 10.40
CA LEU A 243 -14.17 -1.77 10.44
C LEU A 243 -13.77 -1.41 11.88
N GLN A 244 -13.63 -2.42 12.71
CA GLN A 244 -13.19 -2.32 14.09
C GLN A 244 -12.15 -3.40 14.38
N ASP A 245 -11.03 -3.00 14.95
CA ASP A 245 -9.96 -3.91 15.32
C ASP A 245 -9.87 -4.08 16.85
N PRO A 246 -10.52 -5.12 17.39
CA PRO A 246 -10.43 -5.41 18.83
C PRO A 246 -9.11 -6.09 19.21
N LEU A 247 -8.35 -6.57 18.21
CA LEU A 247 -7.21 -7.45 18.43
C LEU A 247 -5.89 -6.69 18.52
N ILE A 248 -5.55 -5.88 17.53
CA ILE A 248 -4.22 -5.27 17.34
C ILE A 248 -4.22 -3.79 17.70
N GLN A 249 -5.23 -3.02 17.27
CA GLN A 249 -5.30 -1.58 17.51
C GLN A 249 -5.15 -1.18 18.99
N PRO A 250 -5.71 -1.92 20.00
CA PRO A 250 -5.54 -1.56 21.41
C PRO A 250 -4.08 -1.52 21.90
N TYR A 251 -3.21 -2.29 21.25
CA TYR A 251 -1.77 -2.30 21.58
C TYR A 251 -1.04 -1.20 20.82
N ARG A 252 -1.30 -1.03 19.51
CA ARG A 252 -0.60 -0.09 18.63
C ARG A 252 -0.95 1.37 18.88
N LYS A 253 -2.20 1.69 19.24
CA LYS A 253 -2.64 3.07 19.46
C LYS A 253 -1.79 3.81 20.51
N LYS A 254 -1.22 3.07 21.48
CA LYS A 254 -0.35 3.64 22.53
C LYS A 254 0.97 4.20 21.98
N LEU A 255 1.36 3.80 20.77
CA LEU A 255 2.56 4.28 20.08
C LEU A 255 2.29 5.54 19.24
N ILE A 256 1.03 5.91 19.07
CA ILE A 256 0.62 7.00 18.19
C ILE A 256 0.17 8.18 19.08
N PRO A 257 0.95 9.25 19.16
CA PRO A 257 0.54 10.44 19.89
C PRO A 257 -0.79 10.98 19.35
N PHE A 258 -1.63 11.50 20.24
CA PHE A 258 -2.90 12.14 19.89
C PHE A 258 -3.96 11.20 19.30
N PHE A 259 -3.77 9.87 19.34
CA PHE A 259 -4.72 8.92 18.74
C PHE A 259 -6.14 9.11 19.30
N ASP A 260 -6.30 9.06 20.62
CA ASP A 260 -7.63 9.12 21.26
C ASP A 260 -8.30 10.49 21.04
N ASP A 261 -7.55 11.59 21.04
CA ASP A 261 -8.09 12.92 20.76
C ASP A 261 -8.56 13.04 19.31
N LEU A 262 -7.75 12.55 18.36
CA LEU A 262 -8.08 12.61 16.93
C LEU A 262 -9.24 11.65 16.60
N GLU A 263 -9.32 10.49 17.23
CA GLU A 263 -10.49 9.61 17.11
C GLU A 263 -11.75 10.32 17.58
N LYS A 264 -11.73 10.94 18.77
CA LYS A 264 -12.86 11.65 19.32
C LYS A 264 -13.35 12.76 18.39
N VAL A 265 -12.43 13.63 17.96
CA VAL A 265 -12.74 14.74 17.04
C VAL A 265 -13.30 14.23 15.71
N SER A 266 -12.75 13.14 15.18
CA SER A 266 -13.23 12.53 13.93
C SER A 266 -14.65 12.01 14.07
N ARG A 267 -14.96 11.31 15.17
CA ARG A 267 -16.30 10.78 15.44
C ARG A 267 -17.34 11.88 15.67
N GLU A 268 -16.99 12.93 16.40
CA GLU A 268 -17.86 14.10 16.61
C GLU A 268 -18.14 14.85 15.29
N ALA A 269 -17.22 14.78 14.32
CA ALA A 269 -17.37 15.36 12.99
C ALA A 269 -18.13 14.46 11.99
N GLY A 270 -18.55 13.22 12.37
CA GLY A 270 -19.34 12.31 11.55
C GLY A 270 -18.59 11.05 11.08
N ALA A 271 -17.39 10.77 11.57
CA ALA A 271 -16.69 9.53 11.23
C ALA A 271 -17.41 8.31 11.82
N ARG A 272 -17.73 7.35 10.98
CA ARG A 272 -18.37 6.08 11.36
C ARG A 272 -17.35 5.07 11.88
N SER A 273 -16.10 5.16 11.42
CA SER A 273 -15.00 4.32 11.87
C SER A 273 -13.71 5.11 11.95
N PHE A 274 -12.81 4.67 12.83
CA PHE A 274 -11.49 5.22 12.99
C PHE A 274 -10.50 4.11 13.30
N ILE A 275 -9.49 3.95 12.43
CA ILE A 275 -8.50 2.89 12.54
C ILE A 275 -7.08 3.40 12.32
N ILE A 276 -6.13 2.58 12.74
CA ILE A 276 -4.73 2.72 12.35
C ILE A 276 -4.57 2.20 10.92
N SER A 277 -3.92 2.96 10.06
CA SER A 277 -3.54 2.52 8.72
C SER A 277 -2.25 1.69 8.78
N GLY A 278 -2.30 0.44 8.35
CA GLY A 278 -1.14 -0.45 8.34
C GLY A 278 -0.53 -0.64 9.74
N ALA A 279 0.77 -0.41 9.84
CA ALA A 279 1.49 -0.43 11.11
C ALA A 279 1.38 0.90 11.91
N GLY A 280 0.80 1.93 11.35
CA GLY A 280 0.81 3.31 11.85
C GLY A 280 2.08 4.04 11.34
N SER A 281 2.30 5.25 11.68
CA SER A 281 1.57 6.16 12.59
C SER A 281 0.30 6.79 11.97
N THR A 282 0.07 6.63 10.67
CA THR A 282 -1.12 7.16 10.00
C THR A 282 -2.39 6.53 10.58
N MET A 283 -3.40 7.37 10.76
CA MET A 283 -4.76 7.00 11.16
C MET A 283 -5.72 7.33 10.02
N MET A 284 -6.88 6.67 10.00
CA MET A 284 -7.87 6.83 8.96
C MET A 284 -9.27 6.89 9.57
N ALA A 285 -9.98 8.00 9.35
CA ALA A 285 -11.40 8.12 9.59
C ALA A 285 -12.16 7.73 8.32
N LEU A 286 -13.29 7.04 8.46
CA LEU A 286 -14.15 6.62 7.35
C LEU A 286 -15.59 7.04 7.59
N THR A 287 -16.26 7.33 6.48
CA THR A 287 -17.71 7.51 6.40
C THR A 287 -18.25 7.06 5.05
N ASP A 288 -19.52 6.75 4.98
CA ASP A 288 -20.28 6.46 3.76
C ASP A 288 -21.08 7.67 3.25
N ASN A 289 -20.85 8.83 3.86
CA ASN A 289 -21.54 10.09 3.52
C ASN A 289 -20.53 11.15 3.05
N PRO A 290 -20.66 11.71 1.83
CA PRO A 290 -19.72 12.69 1.31
C PRO A 290 -19.75 14.04 2.07
N GLN A 291 -20.88 14.42 2.69
CA GLN A 291 -20.98 15.62 3.50
C GLN A 291 -20.20 15.45 4.81
N ASP A 292 -20.36 14.29 5.46
CA ASP A 292 -19.62 13.95 6.67
C ASP A 292 -18.11 13.91 6.38
N ALA A 293 -17.69 13.37 5.22
CA ALA A 293 -16.28 13.34 4.84
C ALA A 293 -15.66 14.74 4.78
N ARG A 294 -16.40 15.72 4.22
CA ARG A 294 -15.97 17.13 4.20
C ARG A 294 -15.90 17.72 5.60
N SER A 295 -16.96 17.47 6.41
CA SER A 295 -17.01 17.92 7.82
C SER A 295 -15.84 17.38 8.63
N ILE A 296 -15.53 16.09 8.48
CA ILE A 296 -14.41 15.42 9.13
C ILE A 296 -13.09 16.11 8.72
N GLN A 297 -12.87 16.28 7.42
CA GLN A 297 -11.63 16.89 6.92
C GLN A 297 -11.47 18.30 7.46
N GLU A 298 -12.45 19.18 7.28
CA GLU A 298 -12.39 20.57 7.73
C GLU A 298 -12.20 20.70 9.24
N THR A 299 -12.92 19.85 10.02
CA THR A 299 -12.81 19.85 11.48
C THR A 299 -11.43 19.42 11.93
N LEU A 300 -10.89 18.37 11.33
CA LEU A 300 -9.55 17.88 11.64
C LEU A 300 -8.45 18.86 11.23
N GLU A 301 -8.56 19.50 10.06
CA GLU A 301 -7.61 20.54 9.63
C GLU A 301 -7.57 21.71 10.63
N LYS A 302 -8.74 22.19 11.06
CA LYS A 302 -8.85 23.26 12.08
C LYS A 302 -8.29 22.80 13.43
N TYR A 303 -8.59 21.58 13.87
CA TYR A 303 -8.11 21.02 15.12
C TYR A 303 -6.57 20.86 15.15
N VAL A 304 -6.02 20.27 14.08
CA VAL A 304 -4.59 20.08 13.91
C VAL A 304 -3.85 21.42 13.90
N GLN A 305 -4.39 22.42 13.22
CA GLN A 305 -3.83 23.77 13.19
C GLN A 305 -3.92 24.44 14.56
N TYR A 306 -5.07 24.40 15.23
CA TYR A 306 -5.27 25.00 16.56
C TYR A 306 -4.35 24.38 17.62
N LYS A 307 -4.17 23.06 17.59
CA LYS A 307 -3.30 22.32 18.50
C LYS A 307 -1.83 22.30 18.06
N GLN A 308 -1.50 22.86 16.91
CA GLN A 308 -0.16 22.83 16.30
C GLN A 308 0.42 21.42 16.17
N LEU A 309 -0.42 20.44 15.85
CA LEU A 309 0.01 19.05 15.71
C LEU A 309 0.78 18.85 14.39
N PRO A 310 1.88 18.10 14.38
CA PRO A 310 2.63 17.78 13.17
C PRO A 310 1.93 16.66 12.37
N VAL A 311 0.68 16.89 11.99
CA VAL A 311 -0.19 15.93 11.29
C VAL A 311 -0.70 16.57 10.01
N LEU A 312 -0.58 15.86 8.88
CA LEU A 312 -1.19 16.23 7.60
C LEU A 312 -2.54 15.55 7.48
N VAL A 313 -3.56 16.29 7.08
CA VAL A 313 -4.91 15.76 6.79
C VAL A 313 -5.08 15.62 5.27
N ARG A 314 -5.58 14.47 4.80
CA ARG A 314 -5.81 14.18 3.38
C ARG A 314 -7.06 13.34 3.18
N SER A 315 -7.93 13.76 2.26
CA SER A 315 -9.05 12.93 1.80
C SER A 315 -8.63 12.01 0.66
N SER A 316 -9.29 10.86 0.57
CA SER A 316 -9.05 9.85 -0.45
C SER A 316 -10.29 8.97 -0.65
N THR A 317 -10.21 8.08 -1.62
CA THR A 317 -11.16 7.00 -1.88
C THR A 317 -10.38 5.73 -2.23
N ILE A 318 -11.08 4.63 -2.50
CA ILE A 318 -10.46 3.39 -2.94
C ILE A 318 -9.94 3.57 -4.38
N ASP A 319 -8.67 3.26 -4.62
CA ASP A 319 -8.10 3.12 -5.98
C ASP A 319 -8.45 1.72 -6.51
N SER A 320 -9.34 1.66 -7.48
CA SER A 320 -9.81 0.38 -8.03
C SER A 320 -8.91 -0.21 -9.11
N GLU A 321 -7.89 0.52 -9.57
CA GLU A 321 -7.08 0.10 -10.72
C GLU A 321 -5.75 -0.55 -10.29
N GLY A 322 -5.15 -0.08 -9.19
CA GLY A 322 -3.84 -0.54 -8.74
C GLY A 322 -2.68 0.03 -9.59
N ALA A 323 -1.57 -0.70 -9.61
CA ALA A 323 -0.39 -0.28 -10.35
C ALA A 323 -0.64 -0.33 -11.86
N ARG A 324 -0.24 0.75 -12.55
CA ARG A 324 -0.57 0.94 -13.97
C ARG A 324 0.45 1.76 -14.73
N HIS A 325 0.50 1.53 -16.03
CA HIS A 325 1.22 2.40 -16.95
C HIS A 325 0.61 3.81 -16.94
N VAL A 326 1.44 4.81 -16.93
CA VAL A 326 1.04 6.22 -17.06
C VAL A 326 1.85 6.91 -18.14
N ALA A 327 1.32 8.02 -18.68
CA ALA A 327 2.06 8.78 -19.66
C ALA A 327 3.42 9.22 -19.09
N THR A 328 4.48 8.97 -19.84
CA THR A 328 5.81 9.44 -19.44
C THR A 328 5.84 10.95 -19.52
N PRO A 329 6.18 11.67 -18.42
CA PRO A 329 6.33 13.12 -18.48
C PRO A 329 7.33 13.47 -19.59
N HIS A 330 6.96 14.42 -20.44
CA HIS A 330 7.93 15.01 -21.38
C HIS A 330 9.01 15.71 -20.54
N LEU A 331 10.23 15.23 -20.63
CA LEU A 331 11.42 15.86 -20.03
C LEU A 331 11.73 17.18 -20.73
#